data_5651207eeb2c0aa63996f95ce3a6bdf4
#
_entry.id   5651207eeb2c0aa63996f95ce3a6bdf4
#
_cell.length_a   1.000
_cell.length_b   1.000
_cell.length_c   1.000
_cell.angle_alpha   90.00
_cell.angle_beta   90.00
_cell.angle_gamma   90.00
#
_symmetry.space_group_name_H-M   'P 1'
#
loop_
_entity.id
_entity.type
_entity.pdbx_description
1 polymer ?
#
loop_
_entity_poly.entity_id
_entity_poly.type
_entity_poly.pdbx_seq_one_letter_code
_entity_poly.pdbx_strand_id
1 'polypeptide(L)'
;MMKNRLLILFLPLLLSVVPAAAKGLSAEKRKEISQMLTRILDREVAGCKTNVTQVVDAGNRLTLYASIGMSYYPFRERSVAAIYDSIRSLLPASLARRRLSLVTDKHPIEELIPQIYRSGSRGKTFTNRSDRPLVTRLSSPVKPTHGLAGRHIAMWQSHGRYFDQEENRWRWQRSRLWETCEDLYTQSYVLPYLVPMLERAGANVLLPRERDVQTEEAIADNDAGVDEGSSYVEFTGDRRWFDAGTGFAHRREVYVECQNPFAEGTARGVQTVTDGRESRAEWSADLPASGEYAVYVSYKTVERSSEDALYTVRHLGGESRFAVNQTMGGGTWIYLGTFRFAAGQNPALVTLSNRSSKKNRVVTADAVKIGGGMGNVARTPAAEFRTQDTDYFCEPSGYPRFCEGARYWLQWAGFPETVYRQKEGLDDYKEDYMSRAHWVNALMGGSERLPDEEGLN
;
A
#
# COMPACT_ATOMS: atom_id res chain seq x y z
N MET A 1 3.01 53.70 -50.31
CA MET A 1 1.69 53.68 -49.68
C MET A 1 1.76 52.72 -48.47
N MET A 2 2.00 53.30 -47.29
CA MET A 2 2.07 52.56 -46.03
C MET A 2 0.66 52.48 -45.43
N LYS A 3 0.18 51.29 -45.14
CA LYS A 3 -1.05 51.06 -44.38
C LYS A 3 -0.69 50.72 -42.92
N ASN A 4 -0.89 51.67 -42.02
CA ASN A 4 -0.85 51.48 -40.58
C ASN A 4 -1.96 50.51 -40.20
N ARG A 5 -1.60 49.41 -39.54
CA ARG A 5 -2.54 48.57 -38.78
C ARG A 5 -2.39 48.91 -37.32
N LEU A 6 -3.42 49.49 -36.80
CA LEU A 6 -3.62 49.80 -35.38
C LEU A 6 -3.86 48.47 -34.62
N LEU A 7 -2.93 48.09 -33.76
CA LEU A 7 -3.05 46.92 -32.88
C LEU A 7 -3.78 47.33 -31.63
N ILE A 8 -5.06 46.99 -31.49
CA ILE A 8 -5.84 47.20 -30.27
C ILE A 8 -5.51 46.07 -29.33
N LEU A 9 -4.71 46.35 -28.28
CA LEU A 9 -4.50 45.44 -27.13
C LEU A 9 -5.77 45.42 -26.29
N PHE A 10 -6.51 44.32 -26.33
CA PHE A 10 -7.50 43.98 -25.36
C PHE A 10 -6.80 43.49 -24.11
N LEU A 11 -6.75 44.32 -23.09
CA LEU A 11 -6.36 43.95 -21.73
C LEU A 11 -7.58 43.31 -21.05
N PRO A 12 -7.57 42.01 -20.67
CA PRO A 12 -8.68 41.49 -19.90
C PRO A 12 -8.62 42.10 -18.50
N LEU A 13 -9.61 42.87 -18.18
CA LEU A 13 -9.89 43.36 -16.82
C LEU A 13 -10.24 42.15 -15.96
N LEU A 14 -9.25 41.59 -15.25
CA LEU A 14 -9.48 40.64 -14.18
C LEU A 14 -10.25 41.37 -13.08
N LEU A 15 -11.58 41.34 -13.17
CA LEU A 15 -12.45 41.64 -12.02
C LEU A 15 -12.14 40.54 -10.97
N SER A 16 -11.29 40.89 -10.01
CA SER A 16 -11.20 40.17 -8.75
C SER A 16 -12.60 40.30 -8.10
N VAL A 17 -13.39 39.24 -8.26
CA VAL A 17 -14.58 39.05 -7.45
C VAL A 17 -14.08 38.86 -6.02
N VAL A 18 -13.93 39.94 -5.29
CA VAL A 18 -13.85 39.92 -3.84
C VAL A 18 -15.16 39.25 -3.39
N PRO A 19 -15.15 38.09 -2.76
CA PRO A 19 -16.37 37.49 -2.29
C PRO A 19 -16.97 38.50 -1.30
N ALA A 20 -18.20 38.97 -1.60
CA ALA A 20 -18.93 39.83 -0.71
C ALA A 20 -18.85 39.23 0.69
N ALA A 21 -18.32 39.98 1.65
CA ALA A 21 -18.26 39.57 3.04
C ALA A 21 -19.66 39.14 3.44
N ALA A 22 -19.88 37.83 3.52
CA ALA A 22 -21.16 37.27 3.89
C ALA A 22 -21.57 37.90 5.20
N LYS A 23 -22.79 38.43 5.30
CA LYS A 23 -23.47 38.76 6.55
C LYS A 23 -23.63 37.48 7.35
N GLY A 24 -22.51 36.84 7.64
CA GLY A 24 -22.37 35.54 8.22
C GLY A 24 -22.20 35.66 9.73
N LEU A 25 -22.03 34.62 10.39
CA LEU A 25 -21.85 34.47 11.81
C LEU A 25 -20.83 35.47 12.40
N SER A 26 -21.21 36.20 13.46
CA SER A 26 -20.30 37.13 14.12
C SER A 26 -19.06 36.41 14.68
N ALA A 27 -17.95 37.14 14.82
CA ALA A 27 -16.70 36.59 15.38
C ALA A 27 -16.92 36.02 16.80
N GLU A 28 -17.78 36.67 17.59
CA GLU A 28 -18.15 36.21 18.93
C GLU A 28 -18.87 34.85 18.89
N LYS A 29 -19.90 34.73 18.03
CA LYS A 29 -20.63 33.45 17.86
C LYS A 29 -19.74 32.33 17.31
N ARG A 30 -18.79 32.66 16.42
CA ARG A 30 -17.81 31.69 15.95
C ARG A 30 -16.91 31.18 17.09
N LYS A 31 -16.48 32.08 17.97
CA LYS A 31 -15.69 31.74 19.16
C LYS A 31 -16.50 30.86 20.12
N GLU A 32 -17.76 31.20 20.35
CA GLU A 32 -18.66 30.43 21.21
C GLU A 32 -18.87 28.98 20.69
N ILE A 33 -19.11 28.85 19.39
CA ILE A 33 -19.23 27.53 18.74
C ILE A 33 -17.90 26.76 18.84
N SER A 34 -16.75 27.38 18.60
CA SER A 34 -15.42 26.75 18.73
C SER A 34 -15.17 26.22 20.14
N GLN A 35 -15.55 26.99 21.16
CA GLN A 35 -15.43 26.57 22.56
C GLN A 35 -16.35 25.40 22.89
N MET A 36 -17.57 25.42 22.37
CA MET A 36 -18.52 24.32 22.53
C MET A 36 -18.01 23.05 21.87
N LEU A 37 -17.54 23.12 20.61
CA LEU A 37 -16.97 21.99 19.89
C LEU A 37 -15.71 21.44 20.61
N THR A 38 -14.84 22.31 21.11
CA THR A 38 -13.67 21.89 21.89
C THR A 38 -14.09 21.12 23.15
N ARG A 39 -15.12 21.58 23.87
CA ARG A 39 -15.63 20.88 25.05
C ARG A 39 -16.23 19.50 24.71
N ILE A 40 -16.91 19.40 23.56
CA ILE A 40 -17.43 18.11 23.09
C ILE A 40 -16.29 17.16 22.74
N LEU A 41 -15.28 17.66 22.01
CA LEU A 41 -14.13 16.89 21.60
C LEU A 41 -13.29 16.40 22.79
N ASP A 42 -13.02 17.29 23.75
CA ASP A 42 -12.18 17.01 24.93
C ASP A 42 -12.75 15.90 25.84
N ARG A 43 -14.06 15.69 25.82
CA ARG A 43 -14.71 14.59 26.55
C ARG A 43 -14.37 13.21 26.01
N GLU A 44 -14.14 13.12 24.71
CA GLU A 44 -13.87 11.87 24.00
C GLU A 44 -12.37 11.69 23.74
N VAL A 45 -11.66 12.79 23.51
CA VAL A 45 -10.24 12.82 23.18
C VAL A 45 -9.55 13.88 24.02
N ALA A 46 -9.08 13.50 25.18
CA ALA A 46 -8.51 14.40 26.19
C ALA A 46 -7.36 15.25 25.62
N GLY A 47 -7.40 16.54 25.90
CA GLY A 47 -6.38 17.52 25.47
C GLY A 47 -6.51 17.99 24.00
N CYS A 48 -7.43 17.42 23.22
CA CYS A 48 -7.68 17.86 21.87
C CYS A 48 -8.50 19.16 21.83
N LYS A 49 -8.13 20.06 20.91
CA LYS A 49 -8.81 21.33 20.70
C LYS A 49 -9.22 21.48 19.24
N THR A 50 -10.32 22.19 19.02
CA THR A 50 -10.78 22.54 17.68
C THR A 50 -11.31 23.98 17.66
N ASN A 51 -11.30 24.58 16.49
CA ASN A 51 -11.85 25.89 16.26
C ASN A 51 -12.52 25.98 14.89
N VAL A 52 -13.53 26.81 14.76
CA VAL A 52 -14.16 27.12 13.47
C VAL A 52 -13.25 28.09 12.72
N THR A 53 -12.62 27.62 11.64
CA THR A 53 -11.65 28.40 10.84
C THR A 53 -12.33 29.28 9.80
N GLN A 54 -13.44 28.78 9.21
CA GLN A 54 -14.18 29.45 8.16
C GLN A 54 -15.68 29.19 8.29
N VAL A 55 -16.49 30.14 7.84
CA VAL A 55 -17.94 29.96 7.71
C VAL A 55 -18.35 30.45 6.32
N VAL A 56 -19.07 29.59 5.59
CA VAL A 56 -19.59 29.88 4.25
C VAL A 56 -21.11 29.83 4.29
N ASP A 57 -21.75 30.94 3.92
CA ASP A 57 -23.19 31.04 3.79
C ASP A 57 -23.59 31.08 2.32
N ALA A 58 -24.16 29.98 1.84
CA ALA A 58 -24.63 29.80 0.48
C ALA A 58 -26.15 29.95 0.34
N GLY A 59 -26.77 30.74 1.18
CA GLY A 59 -28.19 31.07 1.14
C GLY A 59 -29.08 30.00 1.80
N ASN A 60 -29.16 28.83 1.26
CA ASN A 60 -29.92 27.72 1.86
C ASN A 60 -29.07 26.78 2.73
N ARG A 61 -27.74 26.87 2.63
CA ARG A 61 -26.78 26.06 3.38
C ARG A 61 -25.79 26.95 4.14
N LEU A 62 -25.54 26.59 5.38
CA LEU A 62 -24.49 27.16 6.21
C LEU A 62 -23.42 26.10 6.45
N THR A 63 -22.20 26.33 5.96
CA THR A 63 -21.08 25.42 6.16
C THR A 63 -20.08 26.02 7.13
N LEU A 64 -19.78 25.30 8.21
CA LEU A 64 -18.72 25.65 9.15
C LEU A 64 -17.53 24.72 8.90
N TYR A 65 -16.34 25.27 8.80
CA TYR A 65 -15.10 24.52 8.67
C TYR A 65 -14.38 24.51 10.02
N ALA A 66 -14.23 23.34 10.59
CA ALA A 66 -13.48 23.13 11.82
C ALA A 66 -12.03 22.74 11.53
N SER A 67 -11.11 23.08 12.44
CA SER A 67 -9.73 22.61 12.35
C SER A 67 -9.64 21.09 12.42
N ILE A 68 -8.52 20.52 11.95
CA ILE A 68 -8.29 19.06 11.86
C ILE A 68 -8.53 18.33 13.20
N GLY A 69 -8.31 19.01 14.33
CA GLY A 69 -8.57 18.40 15.65
C GLY A 69 -9.97 17.80 15.79
N MET A 70 -10.98 18.38 15.11
CA MET A 70 -12.34 17.83 15.14
C MET A 70 -12.45 16.46 14.46
N SER A 71 -11.58 16.12 13.53
CA SER A 71 -11.61 14.83 12.84
C SER A 71 -11.23 13.64 13.74
N TYR A 72 -10.61 13.90 14.90
CA TYR A 72 -10.28 12.88 15.88
C TYR A 72 -11.49 12.45 16.73
N TYR A 73 -12.61 13.16 16.65
CA TYR A 73 -13.82 12.79 17.37
C TYR A 73 -14.38 11.43 16.87
N PRO A 74 -14.76 10.48 17.75
CA PRO A 74 -15.30 9.19 17.35
C PRO A 74 -16.77 9.30 16.90
N PHE A 75 -17.00 9.84 15.70
CA PHE A 75 -18.34 10.14 15.19
C PHE A 75 -19.26 8.91 15.16
N ARG A 76 -20.50 9.14 15.56
CA ARG A 76 -21.65 8.23 15.46
C ARG A 76 -22.88 9.04 15.06
N GLU A 77 -23.88 8.42 14.44
CA GLU A 77 -25.10 9.14 14.00
C GLU A 77 -25.72 9.97 15.11
N ARG A 78 -25.85 9.41 16.32
CA ARG A 78 -26.37 10.10 17.47
C ARG A 78 -25.51 11.30 17.89
N SER A 79 -24.20 11.17 17.89
CA SER A 79 -23.30 12.25 18.27
C SER A 79 -23.26 13.35 17.22
N VAL A 80 -23.31 13.01 15.94
CA VAL A 80 -23.41 13.98 14.84
C VAL A 80 -24.69 14.80 14.96
N ALA A 81 -25.84 14.17 15.21
CA ALA A 81 -27.11 14.85 15.43
C ALA A 81 -27.00 15.83 16.62
N ALA A 82 -26.47 15.37 17.75
CA ALA A 82 -26.30 16.19 18.96
C ALA A 82 -25.32 17.39 18.74
N ILE A 83 -24.26 17.21 17.94
CA ILE A 83 -23.35 18.27 17.55
C ILE A 83 -24.09 19.33 16.73
N TYR A 84 -24.87 18.92 15.74
CA TYR A 84 -25.65 19.86 14.94
C TYR A 84 -26.71 20.59 15.75
N ASP A 85 -27.41 19.93 16.66
CA ASP A 85 -28.38 20.55 17.55
C ASP A 85 -27.71 21.58 18.47
N SER A 86 -26.53 21.25 19.00
CA SER A 86 -25.73 22.16 19.81
C SER A 86 -25.26 23.40 19.01
N ILE A 87 -24.86 23.22 17.76
CA ILE A 87 -24.52 24.37 16.89
C ILE A 87 -25.76 25.18 16.63
N ARG A 88 -26.89 24.60 16.28
CA ARG A 88 -28.15 25.31 16.02
C ARG A 88 -28.61 26.16 17.19
N SER A 89 -28.46 25.67 18.41
CA SER A 89 -28.83 26.41 19.62
C SER A 89 -28.03 27.73 19.82
N LEU A 90 -26.83 27.80 19.26
CA LEU A 90 -25.96 28.98 19.33
C LEU A 90 -26.12 29.92 18.13
N LEU A 91 -26.77 29.46 17.04
CA LEU A 91 -26.96 30.25 15.83
C LEU A 91 -28.12 31.24 15.97
N PRO A 92 -28.04 32.44 15.33
CA PRO A 92 -29.20 33.29 15.14
C PRO A 92 -30.33 32.55 14.41
N ALA A 93 -31.60 32.87 14.73
CA ALA A 93 -32.77 32.18 14.19
C ALA A 93 -32.82 32.13 12.66
N SER A 94 -32.28 33.16 11.98
CA SER A 94 -32.19 33.23 10.51
C SER A 94 -31.21 32.21 9.92
N LEU A 95 -30.16 31.87 10.67
CA LEU A 95 -29.15 30.88 10.25
C LEU A 95 -29.46 29.47 10.74
N ALA A 96 -30.08 29.34 11.90
CA ALA A 96 -30.43 28.01 12.49
C ALA A 96 -31.41 27.21 11.63
N ARG A 97 -32.21 27.85 10.77
CA ARG A 97 -33.16 27.20 9.85
C ARG A 97 -32.50 26.64 8.57
N ARG A 98 -31.25 26.98 8.33
CA ARG A 98 -30.55 26.55 7.12
C ARG A 98 -30.08 25.10 7.22
N ARG A 99 -29.82 24.50 6.06
CA ARG A 99 -29.12 23.21 6.02
C ARG A 99 -27.69 23.44 6.54
N LEU A 100 -27.40 22.86 7.70
CA LEU A 100 -26.10 22.99 8.36
C LEU A 100 -25.16 21.88 7.90
N SER A 101 -23.89 22.22 7.68
CA SER A 101 -22.81 21.28 7.44
C SER A 101 -21.59 21.68 8.25
N LEU A 102 -21.02 20.77 9.00
CA LEU A 102 -19.75 20.93 9.70
C LEU A 102 -18.69 20.07 8.97
N VAL A 103 -17.64 20.70 8.48
CA VAL A 103 -16.58 20.08 7.71
C VAL A 103 -15.28 20.11 8.51
N THR A 104 -14.59 19.00 8.59
CA THR A 104 -13.24 18.89 9.14
C THR A 104 -12.45 17.90 8.29
N ASP A 105 -11.13 18.12 8.14
CA ASP A 105 -10.28 17.26 7.30
C ASP A 105 -10.89 17.04 5.90
N LYS A 106 -11.41 18.12 5.30
CA LYS A 106 -12.07 18.16 3.97
C LYS A 106 -13.40 17.39 3.85
N HIS A 107 -13.89 16.73 4.91
CA HIS A 107 -15.10 15.91 4.90
C HIS A 107 -16.19 16.49 5.81
N PRO A 108 -17.47 16.45 5.42
CA PRO A 108 -18.58 16.59 6.35
C PRO A 108 -18.49 15.55 7.47
N ILE A 109 -18.82 15.93 8.69
CA ILE A 109 -18.68 15.01 9.85
C ILE A 109 -19.52 13.73 9.74
N GLU A 110 -20.59 13.73 8.94
CA GLU A 110 -21.39 12.56 8.64
C GLU A 110 -20.58 11.50 7.88
N GLU A 111 -19.68 11.93 7.00
CA GLU A 111 -18.81 11.04 6.22
C GLU A 111 -17.68 10.43 7.06
N LEU A 112 -17.41 11.00 8.24
CA LEU A 112 -16.43 10.48 9.18
C LEU A 112 -17.01 9.44 10.16
N ILE A 113 -18.32 9.17 10.11
CA ILE A 113 -18.91 8.05 10.82
C ILE A 113 -18.41 6.76 10.16
N PRO A 114 -17.72 5.85 10.90
CA PRO A 114 -17.33 4.57 10.32
C PRO A 114 -18.56 3.82 9.78
N GLN A 115 -18.42 3.24 8.59
CA GLN A 115 -19.50 2.61 7.87
C GLN A 115 -20.28 1.56 8.68
N ILE A 116 -19.59 0.77 9.49
CA ILE A 116 -20.15 -0.25 10.39
C ILE A 116 -21.16 0.34 11.41
N TYR A 117 -21.14 1.67 11.64
CA TYR A 117 -22.02 2.37 12.58
C TYR A 117 -23.07 3.23 11.90
N ARG A 118 -23.20 3.18 10.58
CA ARG A 118 -24.23 3.92 9.83
C ARG A 118 -25.49 3.06 9.70
N SER A 119 -26.61 3.58 10.19
CA SER A 119 -27.93 2.95 9.97
C SER A 119 -28.38 3.15 8.53
N GLY A 120 -28.85 2.10 7.88
CA GLY A 120 -29.46 2.16 6.57
C GLY A 120 -28.51 2.28 5.38
N SER A 121 -27.22 2.50 5.57
CA SER A 121 -26.26 2.34 4.51
C SER A 121 -25.79 0.88 4.48
N ARG A 122 -26.34 0.09 3.58
CA ARG A 122 -25.45 -0.84 2.88
C ARG A 122 -24.51 0.08 2.10
N GLY A 123 -23.52 0.66 2.80
CA GLY A 123 -22.45 1.36 2.16
C GLY A 123 -21.94 0.46 1.04
N LYS A 124 -21.22 1.00 0.08
CA LYS A 124 -20.40 0.20 -0.80
C LYS A 124 -19.49 -0.59 0.13
N THR A 125 -19.97 -1.72 0.64
CA THR A 125 -19.11 -2.76 1.17
C THR A 125 -18.18 -2.99 0.02
N PHE A 126 -16.88 -2.82 0.21
CA PHE A 126 -15.91 -3.34 -0.72
C PHE A 126 -16.29 -4.82 -0.85
N THR A 127 -17.08 -5.12 -1.86
CA THR A 127 -17.43 -6.49 -2.16
C THR A 127 -16.12 -7.06 -2.65
N ASN A 128 -15.51 -7.85 -1.81
CA ASN A 128 -14.46 -8.73 -2.23
C ASN A 128 -14.95 -9.35 -3.54
N ARG A 129 -14.31 -9.06 -4.66
CA ARG A 129 -14.71 -9.56 -5.98
C ARG A 129 -14.62 -11.08 -6.05
N SER A 130 -13.98 -11.67 -5.06
CA SER A 130 -13.82 -13.11 -4.90
C SER A 130 -13.98 -13.49 -3.42
N ASP A 131 -14.74 -14.54 -3.15
CA ASP A 131 -14.84 -15.16 -1.82
C ASP A 131 -13.57 -15.96 -1.44
N ARG A 132 -12.61 -16.09 -2.35
CA ARG A 132 -11.36 -16.81 -2.11
C ARG A 132 -10.28 -15.88 -1.59
N PRO A 133 -9.55 -16.27 -0.53
CA PRO A 133 -8.44 -15.50 -0.02
C PRO A 133 -7.28 -15.45 -1.04
N LEU A 134 -6.37 -14.48 -0.86
CA LEU A 134 -5.22 -14.27 -1.72
C LEU A 134 -4.37 -15.52 -1.86
N VAL A 135 -4.03 -16.17 -0.73
CA VAL A 135 -3.26 -17.41 -0.71
C VAL A 135 -3.95 -18.44 0.19
N THR A 136 -4.13 -19.66 -0.33
CA THR A 136 -4.60 -20.83 0.43
C THR A 136 -3.56 -21.93 0.37
N ARG A 137 -2.97 -22.32 1.50
CA ARG A 137 -2.06 -23.46 1.58
C ARG A 137 -2.84 -24.77 1.53
N LEU A 138 -2.79 -25.44 0.38
CA LEU A 138 -3.53 -26.69 0.14
C LEU A 138 -2.97 -27.90 0.89
N SER A 139 -1.65 -27.91 1.08
CA SER A 139 -0.90 -28.98 1.77
C SER A 139 -0.82 -28.78 3.29
N SER A 140 -1.53 -27.81 3.87
CA SER A 140 -1.56 -27.62 5.32
C SER A 140 -2.21 -28.84 6.00
N PRO A 141 -1.57 -29.46 7.01
CA PRO A 141 -2.15 -30.56 7.76
C PRO A 141 -3.36 -30.11 8.61
N VAL A 142 -3.39 -28.84 8.98
CA VAL A 142 -4.50 -28.23 9.72
C VAL A 142 -5.08 -27.10 8.89
N LYS A 143 -6.39 -27.15 8.69
CA LYS A 143 -7.13 -26.09 7.96
C LYS A 143 -8.02 -25.36 8.95
N PRO A 144 -7.67 -24.12 9.35
CA PRO A 144 -8.55 -23.29 10.14
C PRO A 144 -9.87 -23.04 9.40
N THR A 145 -10.99 -23.22 10.08
CA THR A 145 -12.33 -23.02 9.50
C THR A 145 -13.07 -21.86 10.16
N HIS A 146 -12.52 -21.31 11.23
CA HIS A 146 -13.10 -20.24 12.05
C HIS A 146 -12.02 -19.19 12.39
N GLY A 147 -12.42 -18.15 13.08
CA GLY A 147 -11.52 -17.10 13.53
C GLY A 147 -10.97 -16.26 12.39
N LEU A 148 -9.68 -16.40 12.10
CA LEU A 148 -8.97 -15.64 11.05
C LEU A 148 -8.94 -16.35 9.69
N ALA A 149 -9.63 -17.48 9.53
CA ALA A 149 -9.62 -18.23 8.28
C ALA A 149 -10.00 -17.34 7.08
N GLY A 150 -9.07 -17.23 6.10
CA GLY A 150 -9.25 -16.43 4.90
C GLY A 150 -9.25 -14.90 5.09
N ARG A 151 -8.97 -14.40 6.30
CA ARG A 151 -8.87 -12.95 6.54
C ARG A 151 -7.55 -12.40 6.02
N HIS A 152 -7.60 -11.20 5.43
CA HIS A 152 -6.42 -10.41 5.08
C HIS A 152 -6.14 -9.41 6.21
N ILE A 153 -4.90 -9.38 6.67
CA ILE A 153 -4.45 -8.48 7.74
C ILE A 153 -3.27 -7.69 7.23
N ALA A 154 -3.44 -6.40 7.03
CA ALA A 154 -2.35 -5.47 6.77
C ALA A 154 -1.77 -5.00 8.10
N MET A 155 -0.48 -5.21 8.30
CA MET A 155 0.23 -4.76 9.50
C MET A 155 1.68 -4.43 9.16
N TRP A 156 2.37 -3.75 10.06
CA TRP A 156 3.79 -3.44 9.92
C TRP A 156 4.53 -3.62 11.23
N GLN A 157 5.81 -3.99 11.09
CA GLN A 157 6.70 -4.33 12.19
C GLN A 157 7.49 -3.15 12.75
N SER A 158 6.88 -1.95 12.86
CA SER A 158 7.52 -0.73 13.35
C SER A 158 8.35 0.01 12.29
N HIS A 159 9.39 0.70 12.70
CA HIS A 159 10.23 1.58 11.89
C HIS A 159 11.40 0.79 11.28
N GLY A 160 12.19 1.49 10.46
CA GLY A 160 13.41 0.96 9.88
C GLY A 160 14.41 2.07 9.60
N ARG A 161 15.46 1.73 8.86
CA ARG A 161 16.43 2.72 8.38
C ARG A 161 15.76 3.61 7.32
N TYR A 162 16.15 4.89 7.33
CA TYR A 162 15.76 5.86 6.32
C TYR A 162 16.96 6.67 5.89
N PHE A 163 16.88 7.28 4.71
CA PHE A 163 17.89 8.21 4.23
C PHE A 163 17.55 9.62 4.72
N ASP A 164 18.50 10.24 5.44
CA ASP A 164 18.39 11.61 5.91
C ASP A 164 18.93 12.55 4.82
N GLN A 165 18.02 13.33 4.23
CA GLN A 165 18.32 14.22 3.11
C GLN A 165 19.28 15.36 3.52
N GLU A 166 19.12 15.90 4.74
CA GLU A 166 19.94 17.01 5.24
C GLU A 166 21.35 16.55 5.64
N GLU A 167 21.44 15.37 6.29
CA GLU A 167 22.70 14.82 6.74
C GLU A 167 23.40 13.91 5.71
N ASN A 168 22.78 13.68 4.54
CA ASN A 168 23.30 12.84 3.46
C ASN A 168 23.79 11.47 3.95
N ARG A 169 22.94 10.77 4.73
CA ARG A 169 23.30 9.45 5.27
C ARG A 169 22.09 8.62 5.66
N TRP A 170 22.28 7.31 5.68
CA TRP A 170 21.31 6.37 6.20
C TRP A 170 21.32 6.33 7.73
N ARG A 171 20.14 6.42 8.34
CA ARG A 171 19.95 6.45 9.79
C ARG A 171 18.85 5.50 10.24
N TRP A 172 18.91 5.08 11.51
CA TRP A 172 17.75 4.50 12.19
C TRP A 172 16.73 5.61 12.53
N GLN A 173 15.46 5.30 12.44
CA GLN A 173 14.42 6.28 12.82
C GLN A 173 14.39 6.55 14.32
N ARG A 174 14.80 5.59 15.12
CA ARG A 174 14.83 5.68 16.58
C ARG A 174 16.25 5.58 17.12
N SER A 175 16.42 6.18 18.30
CA SER A 175 17.69 6.15 19.01
C SER A 175 18.04 4.74 19.48
N ARG A 176 19.32 4.50 19.67
CA ARG A 176 19.79 3.30 20.37
C ARG A 176 19.38 3.32 21.83
N LEU A 177 18.84 2.23 22.30
CA LEU A 177 18.55 1.96 23.71
C LEU A 177 19.42 0.78 24.13
N TRP A 178 20.37 0.99 25.04
CA TRP A 178 21.29 -0.03 25.53
C TRP A 178 21.89 -0.93 24.42
N GLU A 179 22.54 -0.30 23.46
CA GLU A 179 23.20 -0.95 22.32
C GLU A 179 22.25 -1.61 21.30
N THR A 180 20.95 -1.63 21.52
CA THR A 180 19.97 -2.05 20.52
C THR A 180 19.25 -0.86 19.88
N CYS A 181 18.66 -1.08 18.71
CA CYS A 181 17.77 -0.12 18.06
C CYS A 181 16.32 -0.50 18.34
N GLU A 182 15.49 0.48 18.72
CA GLU A 182 14.04 0.26 18.88
C GLU A 182 13.41 -0.29 17.60
N ASP A 183 13.92 0.17 16.44
CA ASP A 183 13.49 -0.29 15.11
C ASP A 183 13.58 -1.82 14.94
N LEU A 184 14.63 -2.44 15.47
CA LEU A 184 14.82 -3.89 15.42
C LEU A 184 14.11 -4.63 16.56
N TYR A 185 13.92 -3.96 17.69
CA TYR A 185 13.31 -4.56 18.85
C TYR A 185 11.89 -5.05 18.59
N THR A 186 11.02 -4.21 18.03
CA THR A 186 9.66 -4.59 17.67
C THR A 186 9.62 -5.71 16.63
N GLN A 187 10.50 -5.68 15.64
CA GLN A 187 10.60 -6.72 14.63
C GLN A 187 10.89 -8.09 15.23
N SER A 188 11.71 -8.16 16.29
CA SER A 188 12.09 -9.41 16.96
C SER A 188 10.91 -10.16 17.60
N TYR A 189 9.78 -9.51 17.77
CA TYR A 189 8.52 -10.14 18.23
C TYR A 189 7.53 -10.33 17.09
N VAL A 190 7.42 -9.33 16.22
CA VAL A 190 6.40 -9.33 15.17
C VAL A 190 6.68 -10.41 14.13
N LEU A 191 7.88 -10.45 13.58
CA LEU A 191 8.21 -11.36 12.48
C LEU A 191 8.27 -12.84 12.92
N PRO A 192 8.96 -13.23 14.02
CA PRO A 192 9.07 -14.65 14.38
C PRO A 192 7.88 -15.18 15.17
N TYR A 193 7.05 -14.33 15.77
CA TYR A 193 5.95 -14.79 16.64
C TYR A 193 4.59 -14.32 16.16
N LEU A 194 4.31 -13.02 16.15
CA LEU A 194 2.96 -12.50 15.90
C LEU A 194 2.46 -12.86 14.50
N VAL A 195 3.28 -12.62 13.47
CA VAL A 195 2.92 -12.93 12.08
C VAL A 195 2.64 -14.43 11.89
N PRO A 196 3.53 -15.37 12.31
CA PRO A 196 3.25 -16.79 12.20
C PRO A 196 2.04 -17.25 13.03
N MET A 197 1.76 -16.64 14.18
CA MET A 197 0.56 -16.96 14.96
C MET A 197 -0.73 -16.58 14.23
N LEU A 198 -0.78 -15.39 13.61
CA LEU A 198 -1.91 -14.96 12.80
C LEU A 198 -2.10 -15.85 11.56
N GLU A 199 -1.02 -16.22 10.89
CA GLU A 199 -1.05 -17.11 9.72
C GLU A 199 -1.49 -18.53 10.08
N ARG A 200 -1.04 -19.07 11.21
CA ARG A 200 -1.51 -20.37 11.73
C ARG A 200 -2.98 -20.34 12.12
N ALA A 201 -3.51 -19.18 12.52
CA ALA A 201 -4.94 -18.98 12.72
C ALA A 201 -5.74 -18.82 11.44
N GLY A 202 -5.08 -18.85 10.26
CA GLY A 202 -5.70 -18.83 8.94
C GLY A 202 -5.70 -17.49 8.21
N ALA A 203 -5.04 -16.45 8.77
CA ALA A 203 -4.92 -15.16 8.12
C ALA A 203 -3.91 -15.17 6.97
N ASN A 204 -4.12 -14.30 5.98
CA ASN A 204 -3.10 -13.82 5.05
C ASN A 204 -2.55 -12.52 5.63
N VAL A 205 -1.30 -12.52 6.09
CA VAL A 205 -0.67 -11.34 6.67
C VAL A 205 0.17 -10.63 5.62
N LEU A 206 -0.17 -9.37 5.36
CA LEU A 206 0.50 -8.50 4.40
C LEU A 206 1.35 -7.47 5.17
N LEU A 207 2.58 -7.28 4.73
CA LEU A 207 3.55 -6.38 5.36
C LEU A 207 4.10 -5.39 4.32
N PRO A 208 4.24 -4.09 4.64
CA PRO A 208 4.82 -3.08 3.75
C PRO A 208 6.36 -3.04 3.84
N ARG A 209 6.97 -4.07 4.38
CA ARG A 209 8.42 -4.24 4.51
C ARG A 209 8.79 -5.70 4.34
N GLU A 210 10.06 -5.94 4.00
CA GLU A 210 10.57 -7.31 3.93
C GLU A 210 10.36 -8.04 5.26
N ARG A 211 9.85 -9.26 5.17
CA ARG A 211 9.61 -10.12 6.33
C ARG A 211 10.70 -11.15 6.58
N ASP A 212 11.47 -11.49 5.53
CA ASP A 212 12.57 -12.42 5.63
C ASP A 212 13.81 -11.72 6.22
N VAL A 213 14.39 -12.33 7.23
CA VAL A 213 15.64 -11.87 7.84
C VAL A 213 16.87 -12.44 7.15
N GLN A 214 16.68 -13.29 6.12
CA GLN A 214 17.75 -13.82 5.30
C GLN A 214 18.39 -12.71 4.47
N THR A 215 19.72 -12.63 4.51
CA THR A 215 20.50 -11.64 3.76
C THR A 215 20.75 -12.06 2.31
N GLU A 216 20.68 -13.35 2.05
CA GLU A 216 20.79 -13.88 0.71
C GLU A 216 19.44 -13.81 -0.03
N GLU A 217 19.53 -13.62 -1.34
CA GLU A 217 18.37 -13.57 -2.24
C GLU A 217 18.73 -14.22 -3.57
N ALA A 218 17.77 -14.90 -4.17
CA ALA A 218 17.83 -15.31 -5.56
C ALA A 218 16.47 -15.01 -6.23
N ILE A 219 16.52 -14.52 -7.46
CA ILE A 219 15.33 -14.23 -8.24
C ILE A 219 15.39 -15.00 -9.55
N ALA A 220 14.34 -15.76 -9.83
CA ALA A 220 14.15 -16.43 -11.10
C ALA A 220 12.97 -15.76 -11.84
N ASP A 221 13.20 -15.32 -13.07
CA ASP A 221 12.28 -14.49 -13.83
C ASP A 221 12.16 -15.01 -15.26
N ASN A 222 11.02 -14.74 -15.91
CA ASN A 222 10.82 -15.04 -17.31
C ASN A 222 11.61 -14.12 -18.26
N ASP A 223 11.99 -12.96 -17.81
CA ASP A 223 12.90 -12.04 -18.49
C ASP A 223 14.34 -12.28 -18.03
N ALA A 224 15.31 -12.03 -18.89
CA ALA A 224 16.71 -12.10 -18.52
C ALA A 224 17.02 -11.05 -17.46
N GLY A 225 17.67 -11.45 -16.38
CA GLY A 225 18.03 -10.61 -15.24
C GLY A 225 19.50 -10.69 -14.87
N VAL A 226 19.85 -10.13 -13.71
CA VAL A 226 21.22 -10.11 -13.16
C VAL A 226 21.56 -11.36 -12.34
N ASP A 227 20.58 -12.18 -11.96
CA ASP A 227 20.79 -13.38 -11.13
C ASP A 227 21.34 -14.53 -11.95
N GLU A 228 22.64 -14.79 -11.80
CA GLU A 228 23.30 -15.94 -12.39
C GLU A 228 22.83 -17.24 -11.71
N GLY A 229 22.59 -18.30 -12.51
CA GLY A 229 22.17 -19.61 -11.99
C GLY A 229 20.67 -19.76 -11.74
N SER A 230 19.89 -18.70 -11.85
CA SER A 230 18.42 -18.77 -11.86
C SER A 230 17.88 -19.01 -13.26
N SER A 231 16.74 -19.69 -13.37
CA SER A 231 16.12 -19.98 -14.67
C SER A 231 14.61 -20.11 -14.60
N TYR A 232 13.98 -19.82 -15.74
CA TYR A 232 12.54 -19.99 -15.98
C TYR A 232 12.33 -20.84 -17.22
N VAL A 233 11.41 -21.81 -17.16
CA VAL A 233 11.10 -22.69 -18.28
C VAL A 233 9.59 -22.93 -18.40
N GLU A 234 9.06 -22.83 -19.62
CA GLU A 234 7.65 -23.12 -19.93
C GLU A 234 7.50 -24.51 -20.56
N PHE A 235 6.53 -25.28 -20.08
CA PHE A 235 6.07 -26.52 -20.69
C PHE A 235 4.65 -26.33 -21.21
N THR A 236 4.45 -26.62 -22.49
CA THR A 236 3.15 -26.46 -23.14
C THR A 236 2.40 -27.79 -23.16
N GLY A 237 1.24 -27.82 -22.55
CA GLY A 237 0.25 -28.90 -22.62
C GLY A 237 -0.81 -28.63 -23.72
N ASP A 238 -2.07 -28.65 -23.34
CA ASP A 238 -3.17 -28.41 -24.27
C ASP A 238 -3.44 -26.91 -24.53
N ARG A 239 -2.81 -26.02 -23.76
CA ARG A 239 -2.89 -24.56 -23.92
C ARG A 239 -1.50 -23.96 -24.08
N ARG A 240 -1.36 -23.02 -25.00
CA ARG A 240 -0.08 -22.32 -25.27
C ARG A 240 0.06 -21.13 -24.37
N TRP A 241 1.30 -20.85 -23.98
CA TRP A 241 1.69 -19.62 -23.32
C TRP A 241 1.61 -18.42 -24.29
N PHE A 242 1.29 -17.27 -23.78
CA PHE A 242 1.22 -16.00 -24.51
C PHE A 242 1.78 -14.86 -23.63
N ASP A 243 2.09 -13.74 -24.27
CA ASP A 243 2.50 -12.52 -23.58
C ASP A 243 1.28 -11.88 -22.87
N ALA A 244 1.35 -11.73 -21.54
CA ALA A 244 0.33 -11.11 -20.71
C ALA A 244 0.57 -9.60 -20.48
N GLY A 245 1.62 -9.04 -21.07
CA GLY A 245 2.02 -7.63 -20.99
C GLY A 245 3.06 -7.37 -19.92
N THR A 246 3.14 -6.15 -19.42
CA THR A 246 4.17 -5.71 -18.47
C THR A 246 4.20 -6.57 -17.20
N GLY A 247 5.39 -6.84 -16.68
CA GLY A 247 5.69 -7.60 -15.48
C GLY A 247 7.00 -7.16 -14.83
N PHE A 248 7.51 -7.97 -13.95
CA PHE A 248 8.78 -7.77 -13.27
C PHE A 248 9.97 -8.06 -14.21
N ALA A 249 11.10 -7.37 -13.99
CA ALA A 249 12.40 -7.80 -14.47
C ALA A 249 13.50 -7.32 -13.53
N HIS A 250 14.39 -8.23 -13.13
CA HIS A 250 15.56 -7.91 -12.32
C HIS A 250 16.70 -7.43 -13.22
N ARG A 251 16.59 -6.20 -13.77
CA ARG A 251 17.54 -5.65 -14.76
C ARG A 251 18.82 -5.09 -14.14
N ARG A 252 18.83 -4.84 -12.84
CA ARG A 252 19.97 -4.22 -12.14
C ARG A 252 20.00 -4.60 -10.67
N GLU A 253 21.19 -4.59 -10.10
CA GLU A 253 21.38 -4.87 -8.67
C GLU A 253 20.88 -3.73 -7.79
N VAL A 254 20.97 -2.47 -8.26
CA VAL A 254 20.62 -1.26 -7.52
C VAL A 254 19.63 -0.42 -8.31
N TYR A 255 18.58 0.01 -7.67
CA TYR A 255 17.52 0.86 -8.20
C TYR A 255 17.62 2.25 -7.60
N VAL A 256 17.52 3.28 -8.43
CA VAL A 256 17.40 4.66 -7.94
C VAL A 256 15.93 5.03 -7.73
N GLU A 257 15.68 6.18 -7.13
CA GLU A 257 14.33 6.66 -6.87
C GLU A 257 13.44 6.62 -8.12
N CYS A 258 12.18 6.24 -7.96
CA CYS A 258 11.15 6.10 -9.00
C CYS A 258 11.37 4.97 -10.01
N GLN A 259 12.45 4.20 -9.92
CA GLN A 259 12.59 3.00 -10.74
C GLN A 259 11.73 1.87 -10.15
N ASN A 260 10.89 1.29 -11.00
CA ASN A 260 9.98 0.23 -10.62
C ASN A 260 10.28 -1.04 -11.43
N PRO A 261 10.85 -2.10 -10.83
CA PRO A 261 11.18 -3.32 -11.55
C PRO A 261 9.96 -4.03 -12.16
N PHE A 262 8.76 -3.83 -11.63
CA PHE A 262 7.52 -4.38 -12.16
C PHE A 262 7.00 -3.68 -13.43
N ALA A 263 7.66 -2.62 -13.86
CA ALA A 263 7.39 -1.93 -15.12
C ALA A 263 8.47 -2.20 -16.18
N GLU A 264 9.51 -2.98 -15.87
CA GLU A 264 10.69 -3.17 -16.72
C GLU A 264 10.72 -4.51 -17.48
N GLY A 265 9.81 -5.44 -17.12
CA GLY A 265 9.70 -6.77 -17.68
C GLY A 265 8.36 -7.09 -18.31
N THR A 266 8.16 -8.39 -18.52
CA THR A 266 6.94 -8.97 -19.09
C THR A 266 6.38 -10.06 -18.20
N ALA A 267 5.07 -10.29 -18.29
CA ALA A 267 4.42 -11.44 -17.66
C ALA A 267 3.94 -12.42 -18.73
N ARG A 268 3.92 -13.71 -18.39
CA ARG A 268 3.46 -14.79 -19.26
C ARG A 268 2.06 -15.22 -18.85
N GLY A 269 1.21 -15.57 -19.81
CA GLY A 269 -0.15 -16.01 -19.54
C GLY A 269 -0.48 -17.34 -20.20
N VAL A 270 -1.35 -18.14 -19.56
CA VAL A 270 -1.87 -19.38 -20.14
C VAL A 270 -3.31 -19.60 -19.70
N GLN A 271 -4.16 -20.09 -20.61
CA GLN A 271 -5.55 -20.41 -20.26
C GLN A 271 -5.61 -21.68 -19.40
N THR A 272 -6.53 -21.66 -18.43
CA THR A 272 -6.74 -22.79 -17.52
C THR A 272 -7.42 -24.00 -18.19
N VAL A 273 -7.10 -25.18 -17.67
CA VAL A 273 -7.74 -26.47 -17.97
C VAL A 273 -8.26 -27.10 -16.68
N THR A 274 -9.38 -27.85 -16.78
CA THR A 274 -9.89 -28.68 -15.68
C THR A 274 -9.47 -30.15 -15.84
N ASP A 275 -9.16 -30.54 -17.05
CA ASP A 275 -8.77 -31.90 -17.49
C ASP A 275 -7.75 -31.78 -18.63
N GLY A 276 -7.24 -32.90 -19.14
CA GLY A 276 -6.22 -32.91 -20.19
C GLY A 276 -4.80 -32.66 -19.70
N ARG A 277 -3.89 -32.36 -20.65
CA ARG A 277 -2.48 -32.08 -20.34
C ARG A 277 -2.33 -30.64 -19.87
N GLU A 278 -1.75 -30.45 -18.69
CA GLU A 278 -1.45 -29.16 -18.13
C GLU A 278 -0.25 -28.49 -18.81
N SER A 279 -0.31 -27.17 -18.94
CA SER A 279 0.84 -26.32 -19.19
C SER A 279 1.37 -25.88 -17.83
N ARG A 280 2.70 -25.79 -17.70
CA ARG A 280 3.32 -25.39 -16.45
C ARG A 280 4.53 -24.51 -16.71
N ALA A 281 4.81 -23.63 -15.75
CA ALA A 281 6.04 -22.87 -15.65
C ALA A 281 6.86 -23.38 -14.46
N GLU A 282 8.16 -23.40 -14.59
CA GLU A 282 9.11 -23.84 -13.57
C GLU A 282 10.19 -22.78 -13.37
N TRP A 283 10.46 -22.45 -12.11
CA TRP A 283 11.55 -21.59 -11.70
C TRP A 283 12.57 -22.40 -10.92
N SER A 284 13.83 -22.22 -11.25
CA SER A 284 14.97 -22.81 -10.58
C SER A 284 15.92 -21.73 -10.09
N ALA A 285 16.57 -21.93 -8.96
CA ALA A 285 17.51 -20.97 -8.40
C ALA A 285 18.74 -21.65 -7.83
N ASP A 286 19.87 -20.95 -7.91
CA ASP A 286 21.11 -21.30 -7.21
C ASP A 286 21.18 -20.49 -5.91
N LEU A 287 21.23 -21.19 -4.76
CA LEU A 287 21.24 -20.56 -3.46
C LEU A 287 22.65 -20.61 -2.85
N PRO A 288 23.20 -19.50 -2.38
CA PRO A 288 24.59 -19.44 -1.90
C PRO A 288 24.81 -20.23 -0.61
N ALA A 289 23.77 -20.41 0.20
CA ALA A 289 23.85 -21.12 1.48
C ALA A 289 22.61 -21.95 1.75
N SER A 290 22.76 -23.04 2.52
CA SER A 290 21.62 -23.78 3.04
C SER A 290 20.98 -23.00 4.18
N GLY A 291 19.65 -22.89 4.17
CA GLY A 291 18.94 -22.09 5.18
C GLY A 291 17.44 -22.09 5.02
N GLU A 292 16.79 -21.26 5.82
CA GLU A 292 15.37 -20.94 5.68
C GLU A 292 15.23 -19.66 4.85
N TYR A 293 14.40 -19.71 3.83
CA TYR A 293 14.16 -18.64 2.89
C TYR A 293 12.65 -18.44 2.70
N ALA A 294 12.19 -17.21 2.75
CA ALA A 294 10.85 -16.86 2.31
C ALA A 294 10.75 -17.01 0.79
N VAL A 295 9.64 -17.54 0.33
CA VAL A 295 9.33 -17.68 -1.10
C VAL A 295 8.18 -16.75 -1.44
N TYR A 296 8.43 -15.92 -2.46
CA TYR A 296 7.44 -15.01 -3.02
C TYR A 296 7.26 -15.31 -4.50
N VAL A 297 6.06 -15.07 -4.98
CA VAL A 297 5.72 -15.12 -6.40
C VAL A 297 5.19 -13.79 -6.85
N SER A 298 5.44 -13.45 -8.10
CA SER A 298 4.74 -12.36 -8.77
C SER A 298 3.93 -12.87 -9.95
N TYR A 299 2.93 -12.12 -10.33
CA TYR A 299 2.06 -12.39 -11.45
C TYR A 299 1.33 -11.10 -11.87
N LYS A 300 0.70 -11.13 -13.01
CA LYS A 300 -0.16 -10.04 -13.48
C LYS A 300 -1.62 -10.36 -13.28
N THR A 301 -2.38 -9.48 -12.65
CA THR A 301 -3.85 -9.56 -12.67
C THR A 301 -4.36 -9.12 -14.02
N VAL A 302 -5.20 -9.96 -14.64
CA VAL A 302 -5.86 -9.68 -15.92
C VAL A 302 -7.36 -9.94 -15.79
N GLU A 303 -8.18 -9.44 -16.73
CA GLU A 303 -9.65 -9.49 -16.66
C GLU A 303 -10.22 -10.89 -16.32
N ARG A 304 -9.59 -11.93 -16.79
CA ARG A 304 -10.03 -13.32 -16.59
C ARG A 304 -9.11 -14.15 -15.72
N SER A 305 -8.38 -13.53 -14.81
CA SER A 305 -7.46 -14.22 -13.91
C SER A 305 -8.14 -15.35 -13.14
N SER A 306 -7.34 -16.41 -12.87
CA SER A 306 -7.78 -17.56 -12.07
C SER A 306 -7.81 -17.20 -10.59
N GLU A 307 -8.82 -17.71 -9.87
CA GLU A 307 -8.94 -17.59 -8.42
C GLU A 307 -8.19 -18.70 -7.66
N ASP A 308 -7.61 -19.66 -8.37
CA ASP A 308 -6.99 -20.86 -7.81
C ASP A 308 -5.75 -21.31 -8.59
N ALA A 309 -4.91 -20.36 -9.01
CA ALA A 309 -3.63 -20.67 -9.65
C ALA A 309 -2.79 -21.59 -8.75
N LEU A 310 -2.43 -22.76 -9.28
CA LEU A 310 -1.80 -23.83 -8.49
C LEU A 310 -0.29 -23.68 -8.50
N TYR A 311 0.28 -23.20 -7.42
CA TYR A 311 1.71 -23.17 -7.16
C TYR A 311 2.16 -24.36 -6.30
N THR A 312 3.33 -24.90 -6.60
CA THR A 312 4.00 -25.91 -5.79
C THR A 312 5.42 -25.44 -5.47
N VAL A 313 5.79 -25.43 -4.20
CA VAL A 313 7.15 -25.15 -3.73
C VAL A 313 7.79 -26.45 -3.29
N ARG A 314 8.94 -26.79 -3.88
CA ARG A 314 9.79 -27.94 -3.50
C ARG A 314 10.87 -27.47 -2.55
N HIS A 315 10.99 -28.15 -1.42
CA HIS A 315 11.93 -27.78 -0.34
C HIS A 315 12.43 -29.03 0.37
N LEU A 316 13.39 -28.90 1.28
CA LEU A 316 13.98 -30.06 1.98
C LEU A 316 12.96 -30.89 2.79
N GLY A 317 11.83 -30.31 3.17
CA GLY A 317 10.74 -31.02 3.84
C GLY A 317 9.72 -31.67 2.89
N GLY A 318 9.96 -31.65 1.57
CA GLY A 318 9.04 -32.18 0.55
C GLY A 318 8.40 -31.09 -0.31
N GLU A 319 7.09 -31.19 -0.56
CA GLU A 319 6.36 -30.24 -1.40
C GLU A 319 5.25 -29.54 -0.61
N SER A 320 5.13 -28.23 -0.83
CA SER A 320 4.00 -27.45 -0.34
C SER A 320 3.21 -26.85 -1.51
N ARG A 321 1.89 -27.02 -1.49
CA ARG A 321 0.99 -26.57 -2.56
C ARG A 321 0.11 -25.44 -2.10
N PHE A 322 -0.13 -24.47 -3.02
CA PHE A 322 -0.88 -23.27 -2.77
C PHE A 322 -1.85 -23.00 -3.93
N ALA A 323 -3.07 -22.60 -3.58
CA ALA A 323 -3.97 -21.92 -4.51
C ALA A 323 -3.81 -20.42 -4.30
N VAL A 324 -3.39 -19.70 -5.34
CA VAL A 324 -3.22 -18.24 -5.33
C VAL A 324 -4.34 -17.63 -6.15
N ASN A 325 -5.03 -16.67 -5.55
CA ASN A 325 -6.08 -15.91 -6.21
C ASN A 325 -5.46 -14.77 -7.02
N GLN A 326 -5.24 -14.99 -8.30
CA GLN A 326 -4.63 -14.01 -9.20
C GLN A 326 -5.59 -12.91 -9.68
N THR A 327 -6.84 -12.89 -9.19
CA THR A 327 -7.77 -11.77 -9.45
C THR A 327 -7.41 -10.53 -8.63
N MET A 328 -6.47 -10.65 -7.69
CA MET A 328 -5.94 -9.58 -6.84
C MET A 328 -4.44 -9.80 -6.60
N GLY A 329 -3.73 -8.76 -6.18
CA GLY A 329 -2.31 -8.86 -5.81
C GLY A 329 -1.33 -8.95 -6.98
N GLY A 330 -1.74 -8.67 -8.22
CA GLY A 330 -0.84 -8.62 -9.36
C GLY A 330 0.10 -7.42 -9.31
N GLY A 331 1.33 -7.59 -9.86
CA GLY A 331 2.33 -6.53 -9.92
C GLY A 331 3.05 -6.25 -8.61
N THR A 332 3.09 -7.22 -7.69
CA THR A 332 3.85 -7.15 -6.45
C THR A 332 4.27 -8.53 -5.96
N TRP A 333 5.07 -8.57 -4.89
CA TRP A 333 5.51 -9.82 -4.27
C TRP A 333 4.44 -10.41 -3.36
N ILE A 334 4.00 -11.62 -3.66
CA ILE A 334 3.03 -12.40 -2.87
C ILE A 334 3.76 -13.53 -2.15
N TYR A 335 3.74 -13.48 -0.82
CA TYR A 335 4.38 -14.48 0.04
C TYR A 335 3.60 -15.79 0.06
N LEU A 336 4.31 -16.90 -0.15
CA LEU A 336 3.76 -18.27 -0.05
C LEU A 336 4.10 -18.94 1.27
N GLY A 337 5.32 -18.76 1.76
CA GLY A 337 5.80 -19.41 2.98
C GLY A 337 7.31 -19.30 3.12
N THR A 338 7.82 -19.66 4.30
CA THR A 338 9.27 -19.82 4.55
C THR A 338 9.60 -21.32 4.59
N PHE A 339 10.63 -21.70 3.85
CA PHE A 339 11.01 -23.11 3.65
C PHE A 339 12.51 -23.27 3.74
N ARG A 340 12.94 -24.49 4.06
CA ARG A 340 14.35 -24.85 4.13
C ARG A 340 14.84 -25.40 2.80
N PHE A 341 15.93 -24.81 2.28
CA PHE A 341 16.58 -25.20 1.05
C PHE A 341 18.04 -25.58 1.27
N ALA A 342 18.61 -26.37 0.36
CA ALA A 342 20.04 -26.62 0.31
C ALA A 342 20.77 -25.54 -0.47
N ALA A 343 22.05 -25.32 -0.15
CA ALA A 343 22.94 -24.55 -1.01
C ALA A 343 23.09 -25.19 -2.39
N GLY A 344 23.38 -24.39 -3.38
CA GLY A 344 23.54 -24.79 -4.77
C GLY A 344 22.22 -24.81 -5.53
N GLN A 345 22.21 -25.55 -6.65
CA GLN A 345 21.08 -25.59 -7.57
C GLN A 345 19.85 -26.27 -6.96
N ASN A 346 18.73 -25.57 -6.99
CA ASN A 346 17.41 -26.06 -6.60
C ASN A 346 16.50 -26.08 -7.84
N PRO A 347 16.47 -27.19 -8.61
CA PRO A 347 15.72 -27.25 -9.86
C PRO A 347 14.21 -27.31 -9.61
N ALA A 348 13.45 -26.56 -10.44
CA ALA A 348 11.99 -26.47 -10.36
C ALA A 348 11.51 -26.24 -8.92
N LEU A 349 12.23 -25.37 -8.22
CA LEU A 349 11.98 -25.02 -6.80
C LEU A 349 10.56 -24.46 -6.63
N VAL A 350 10.06 -23.69 -7.59
CA VAL A 350 8.65 -23.32 -7.69
C VAL A 350 8.11 -23.78 -9.05
N THR A 351 6.90 -24.31 -9.05
CA THR A 351 6.17 -24.63 -10.27
C THR A 351 4.78 -24.01 -10.23
N LEU A 352 4.29 -23.56 -11.38
CA LEU A 352 2.93 -23.06 -11.58
C LEU A 352 2.25 -23.91 -12.64
N SER A 353 1.07 -24.44 -12.34
CA SER A 353 0.24 -25.20 -13.27
C SER A 353 -0.97 -24.37 -13.69
N ASN A 354 -1.39 -24.53 -14.95
CA ASN A 354 -2.65 -23.97 -15.44
C ASN A 354 -3.89 -24.82 -15.08
N ARG A 355 -3.72 -25.86 -14.25
CA ARG A 355 -4.86 -26.61 -13.73
C ARG A 355 -5.66 -25.76 -12.75
N SER A 356 -6.98 -25.70 -12.98
CA SER A 356 -7.90 -24.89 -12.19
C SER A 356 -9.26 -25.59 -12.06
N SER A 357 -10.04 -25.17 -11.09
CA SER A 357 -11.45 -25.59 -10.97
C SER A 357 -12.36 -25.05 -12.08
N LYS A 358 -11.91 -24.02 -12.81
CA LYS A 358 -12.67 -23.33 -13.86
C LYS A 358 -11.87 -23.31 -15.17
N LYS A 359 -12.50 -23.70 -16.29
CA LYS A 359 -11.90 -23.59 -17.65
C LYS A 359 -11.88 -22.13 -18.12
N ASN A 360 -10.95 -21.86 -19.06
CA ASN A 360 -10.87 -20.60 -19.79
C ASN A 360 -10.68 -19.36 -18.91
N ARG A 361 -10.17 -19.53 -17.71
CA ARG A 361 -9.54 -18.45 -16.94
C ARG A 361 -8.10 -18.30 -17.43
N VAL A 362 -7.39 -17.35 -16.90
CA VAL A 362 -5.98 -17.10 -17.21
C VAL A 362 -5.17 -17.25 -15.93
N VAL A 363 -4.13 -18.06 -15.99
CA VAL A 363 -3.05 -18.09 -15.01
C VAL A 363 -1.88 -17.32 -15.61
N THR A 364 -1.33 -16.41 -14.84
CA THR A 364 -0.16 -15.63 -15.24
C THR A 364 1.05 -16.01 -14.40
N ALA A 365 2.21 -16.04 -15.05
CA ALA A 365 3.53 -16.30 -14.49
C ALA A 365 4.42 -15.09 -14.71
N ASP A 366 5.24 -14.77 -13.73
CA ASP A 366 6.19 -13.67 -13.76
C ASP A 366 7.44 -14.13 -13.01
N ALA A 367 7.88 -13.45 -11.96
CA ALA A 367 9.07 -13.83 -11.20
C ALA A 367 8.78 -14.62 -9.92
N VAL A 368 9.80 -15.30 -9.44
CA VAL A 368 9.88 -15.92 -8.11
C VAL A 368 11.08 -15.37 -7.37
N LYS A 369 10.86 -14.85 -6.15
CA LYS A 369 11.89 -14.36 -5.24
C LYS A 369 12.05 -15.31 -4.07
N ILE A 370 13.30 -15.67 -3.75
CA ILE A 370 13.69 -16.55 -2.66
C ILE A 370 14.64 -15.78 -1.75
N GLY A 371 14.27 -15.59 -0.50
CA GLY A 371 15.06 -14.85 0.48
C GLY A 371 14.69 -13.37 0.60
N GLY A 372 15.28 -12.71 1.57
CA GLY A 372 15.05 -11.30 1.90
C GLY A 372 15.95 -10.35 1.12
N GLY A 373 17.22 -10.67 1.05
CA GLY A 373 18.24 -9.91 0.37
C GLY A 373 18.69 -8.65 1.11
N MET A 374 19.64 -7.97 0.49
CA MET A 374 20.13 -6.66 0.91
C MET A 374 19.22 -5.54 0.38
N GLY A 375 19.20 -4.39 1.06
CA GLY A 375 18.56 -3.19 0.55
C GLY A 375 19.18 -2.77 -0.78
N ASN A 376 18.37 -2.53 -1.78
CA ASN A 376 18.80 -2.26 -3.15
C ASN A 376 18.22 -0.97 -3.75
N VAL A 377 17.54 -0.16 -2.94
CA VAL A 377 17.10 1.18 -3.34
C VAL A 377 18.14 2.18 -2.88
N ALA A 378 18.86 2.76 -3.85
CA ALA A 378 19.88 3.76 -3.59
C ALA A 378 19.27 5.15 -3.43
N ARG A 379 19.87 5.94 -2.53
CA ARG A 379 19.45 7.31 -2.26
C ARG A 379 20.63 8.27 -2.39
N THR A 380 20.31 9.50 -2.76
CA THR A 380 21.18 10.65 -2.75
C THR A 380 20.35 11.87 -2.37
N PRO A 381 20.91 12.92 -1.74
CA PRO A 381 20.16 14.09 -1.38
C PRO A 381 19.49 14.73 -2.61
N ALA A 382 18.26 15.23 -2.43
CA ALA A 382 17.61 16.04 -3.43
C ALA A 382 18.39 17.34 -3.70
N ALA A 383 18.19 17.93 -4.87
CA ALA A 383 18.99 19.09 -5.32
C ALA A 383 19.00 20.25 -4.31
N GLU A 384 17.90 20.47 -3.59
CA GLU A 384 17.77 21.54 -2.58
C GLU A 384 18.63 21.33 -1.32
N PHE A 385 19.06 20.10 -1.05
CA PHE A 385 19.94 19.75 0.08
C PHE A 385 21.40 19.65 -0.31
N ARG A 386 21.76 19.84 -1.60
CA ARG A 386 23.13 19.73 -2.08
C ARG A 386 23.87 21.05 -1.95
N THR A 387 25.12 20.97 -1.50
CA THR A 387 26.09 22.07 -1.52
C THR A 387 27.02 21.93 -2.73
N GLN A 388 27.65 23.04 -3.19
CA GLN A 388 28.49 23.04 -4.38
C GLN A 388 29.84 22.31 -4.18
N ASP A 389 30.26 22.14 -2.94
CA ASP A 389 31.61 21.65 -2.60
C ASP A 389 31.61 20.18 -2.12
N THR A 390 30.53 19.45 -2.28
CA THR A 390 30.41 18.07 -1.80
C THR A 390 30.07 17.12 -2.94
N ASP A 391 30.84 16.05 -3.08
CA ASP A 391 30.50 14.92 -3.93
C ASP A 391 29.41 14.07 -3.25
N TYR A 392 28.33 13.79 -3.98
CA TYR A 392 27.21 12.99 -3.50
C TYR A 392 27.16 11.67 -4.25
N PHE A 393 27.18 10.58 -3.51
CA PHE A 393 27.05 9.24 -4.06
C PHE A 393 25.60 8.75 -3.91
N CYS A 394 25.14 8.01 -4.89
CA CYS A 394 23.85 7.35 -4.84
C CYS A 394 24.05 5.90 -4.36
N GLU A 395 23.76 5.65 -3.10
CA GLU A 395 24.08 4.37 -2.45
C GLU A 395 22.87 3.78 -1.72
N PRO A 396 22.71 2.43 -1.73
CA PRO A 396 21.77 1.73 -0.87
C PRO A 396 22.19 1.83 0.60
N SER A 397 21.32 1.34 1.49
CA SER A 397 21.54 1.46 2.94
C SER A 397 22.76 0.67 3.46
N GLY A 398 23.25 -0.31 2.70
CA GLY A 398 24.27 -1.26 3.13
C GLY A 398 23.77 -2.25 4.21
N TYR A 399 22.46 -2.31 4.44
CA TYR A 399 21.82 -3.21 5.41
C TYR A 399 20.84 -4.18 4.72
N PRO A 400 20.56 -5.32 5.36
CA PRO A 400 19.50 -6.21 4.88
C PRO A 400 18.18 -5.48 4.71
N ARG A 401 17.43 -5.85 3.69
CA ARG A 401 16.18 -5.18 3.30
C ARG A 401 15.16 -5.12 4.44
N PHE A 402 15.10 -6.14 5.30
CA PHE A 402 14.21 -6.13 6.46
C PHE A 402 14.53 -5.01 7.48
N CYS A 403 15.74 -4.44 7.44
CA CYS A 403 16.14 -3.30 8.27
C CYS A 403 15.65 -1.95 7.74
N GLU A 404 15.26 -1.87 6.47
CA GLU A 404 14.88 -0.63 5.82
C GLU A 404 13.43 -0.25 6.10
N GLY A 405 13.11 1.04 5.97
CA GLY A 405 11.75 1.56 6.06
C GLY A 405 10.83 1.07 4.95
N ALA A 406 9.53 1.23 5.17
CA ALA A 406 8.50 0.73 4.25
C ALA A 406 8.60 1.37 2.85
N ARG A 407 8.97 2.65 2.76
CA ARG A 407 9.05 3.35 1.48
C ARG A 407 9.96 2.66 0.45
N TYR A 408 11.07 2.08 0.88
CA TYR A 408 12.04 1.41 -0.01
C TYR A 408 11.55 0.04 -0.47
N TRP A 409 10.97 -0.72 0.46
CA TRP A 409 10.32 -1.97 0.12
C TRP A 409 9.17 -1.77 -0.85
N LEU A 410 8.32 -0.77 -0.63
CA LEU A 410 7.16 -0.49 -1.48
C LEU A 410 7.57 -0.10 -2.90
N GLN A 411 8.65 0.67 -3.05
CA GLN A 411 9.23 0.93 -4.37
C GLN A 411 9.71 -0.36 -5.03
N TRP A 412 10.52 -1.17 -4.33
CA TRP A 412 11.04 -2.44 -4.80
C TRP A 412 9.95 -3.46 -5.11
N ALA A 413 8.88 -3.46 -4.32
CA ALA A 413 7.73 -4.34 -4.47
C ALA A 413 6.71 -3.88 -5.51
N GLY A 414 7.01 -2.87 -6.33
CA GLY A 414 6.20 -2.49 -7.48
C GLY A 414 5.06 -1.51 -7.21
N PHE A 415 4.92 -0.99 -6.00
CA PHE A 415 3.88 -0.01 -5.70
C PHE A 415 4.14 1.32 -6.41
N PRO A 416 3.09 2.07 -6.82
CA PRO A 416 3.26 3.35 -7.47
C PRO A 416 3.79 4.43 -6.52
N GLU A 417 4.40 5.48 -7.07
CA GLU A 417 4.96 6.61 -6.31
C GLU A 417 3.95 7.28 -5.38
N THR A 418 2.68 7.29 -5.75
CA THR A 418 1.57 7.80 -4.92
C THR A 418 1.45 7.09 -3.58
N VAL A 419 1.96 5.86 -3.45
CA VAL A 419 1.95 5.09 -2.21
C VAL A 419 3.15 5.40 -1.32
N TYR A 420 4.35 5.63 -1.87
CA TYR A 420 5.57 5.75 -1.06
C TYR A 420 6.30 7.09 -1.16
N ARG A 421 5.85 8.04 -2.03
CA ARG A 421 6.56 9.28 -2.33
C ARG A 421 5.71 10.53 -2.12
N GLN A 422 5.00 10.63 -0.99
CA GLN A 422 4.06 11.73 -0.70
C GLN A 422 4.73 13.08 -0.43
N LYS A 423 6.05 13.11 -0.29
CA LYS A 423 6.88 14.31 -0.12
C LYS A 423 7.84 14.52 -1.28
N GLU A 424 7.56 13.92 -2.44
CA GLU A 424 8.33 14.09 -3.66
C GLU A 424 9.82 13.68 -3.54
N GLY A 425 10.12 12.78 -2.56
CA GLY A 425 11.47 12.33 -2.25
C GLY A 425 12.29 13.28 -1.37
N LEU A 426 11.68 14.31 -0.79
CA LEU A 426 12.34 15.32 0.01
C LEU A 426 12.43 14.99 1.51
N ASP A 427 11.66 14.03 1.99
CA ASP A 427 11.61 13.66 3.41
C ASP A 427 11.28 12.17 3.56
N ASP A 428 12.31 11.35 3.43
CA ASP A 428 12.17 9.89 3.51
C ASP A 428 11.62 9.42 4.86
N TYR A 429 11.88 10.15 5.94
CA TYR A 429 11.33 9.83 7.26
C TYR A 429 9.80 9.95 7.27
N LYS A 430 9.27 11.06 6.73
CA LYS A 430 7.82 11.26 6.65
C LYS A 430 7.20 10.32 5.63
N GLU A 431 7.84 10.11 4.49
CA GLU A 431 7.37 9.19 3.47
C GLU A 431 7.25 7.76 4.00
N ASP A 432 8.19 7.30 4.84
CA ASP A 432 8.11 5.97 5.44
C ASP A 432 6.85 5.78 6.30
N TYR A 433 6.52 6.71 7.21
CA TYR A 433 5.33 6.50 8.03
C TYR A 433 4.02 6.80 7.29
N MET A 434 4.02 7.73 6.33
CA MET A 434 2.84 8.04 5.51
C MET A 434 2.51 6.90 4.54
N SER A 435 3.53 6.29 3.94
CA SER A 435 3.38 5.20 2.98
C SER A 435 2.57 4.01 3.53
N ARG A 436 2.63 3.77 4.84
CA ARG A 436 1.92 2.66 5.48
C ARG A 436 0.41 2.80 5.34
N ALA A 437 -0.13 4.02 5.51
CA ALA A 437 -1.56 4.29 5.35
C ALA A 437 -1.98 4.24 3.87
N HIS A 438 -1.17 4.82 2.97
CA HIS A 438 -1.41 4.76 1.53
C HIS A 438 -1.35 3.34 0.99
N TRP A 439 -0.41 2.53 1.51
CA TRP A 439 -0.32 1.12 1.17
C TRP A 439 -1.57 0.33 1.57
N VAL A 440 -2.14 0.57 2.76
CA VAL A 440 -3.41 -0.07 3.15
C VAL A 440 -4.53 0.31 2.19
N ASN A 441 -4.61 1.59 1.78
CA ASN A 441 -5.60 2.02 0.80
C ASN A 441 -5.38 1.33 -0.57
N ALA A 442 -4.14 1.22 -1.03
CA ALA A 442 -3.81 0.50 -2.25
C ALA A 442 -4.19 -0.99 -2.19
N LEU A 443 -3.95 -1.66 -1.05
CA LEU A 443 -4.39 -3.05 -0.84
C LEU A 443 -5.90 -3.21 -0.89
N MET A 444 -6.65 -2.23 -0.42
CA MET A 444 -8.11 -2.28 -0.36
C MET A 444 -8.79 -1.94 -1.70
N GLY A 445 -8.09 -1.38 -2.65
CA GLY A 445 -8.66 -0.98 -3.93
C GLY A 445 -9.49 0.29 -3.86
N GLY A 446 -9.02 1.28 -3.16
CA GLY A 446 -9.70 2.51 -2.85
C GLY A 446 -10.52 2.39 -1.56
N SER A 447 -10.35 3.33 -0.67
CA SER A 447 -11.16 3.42 0.55
C SER A 447 -12.37 4.32 0.30
N GLU A 448 -13.33 4.31 1.22
CA GLU A 448 -14.42 5.29 1.21
C GLU A 448 -13.89 6.75 1.18
N ARG A 449 -12.69 6.96 1.72
CA ARG A 449 -11.99 8.25 1.78
C ARG A 449 -11.20 8.58 0.51
N LEU A 450 -10.71 7.55 -0.19
CA LEU A 450 -9.93 7.64 -1.43
C LEU A 450 -10.49 6.65 -2.45
N PRO A 451 -11.72 6.90 -2.95
CA PRO A 451 -12.45 5.94 -3.78
C PRO A 451 -11.86 5.73 -5.17
N ASP A 452 -11.05 6.69 -5.63
CA ASP A 452 -10.46 6.69 -6.97
C ASP A 452 -9.04 6.08 -6.99
N GLU A 453 -8.50 5.65 -5.84
CA GLU A 453 -7.23 4.95 -5.81
C GLU A 453 -7.39 3.50 -6.24
N GLU A 454 -6.54 3.07 -7.15
CA GLU A 454 -6.47 1.67 -7.59
C GLU A 454 -5.89 0.81 -6.46
N GLY A 455 -6.52 -0.34 -6.23
CA GLY A 455 -6.04 -1.35 -5.30
C GLY A 455 -5.31 -2.49 -6.02
N LEU A 456 -4.94 -3.50 -5.25
CA LEU A 456 -4.40 -4.74 -5.80
C LEU A 456 -5.46 -5.60 -6.50
N ASN A 457 -6.71 -5.16 -6.49
CA ASN A 457 -7.85 -5.87 -7.09
C ASN A 457 -8.14 -5.38 -8.51
#